data_787df39e45088279ea644f9a6e9e4f8f
#
_entry.id   787df39e45088279ea644f9a6e9e4f8f
#
_cell.length_a   1.000
_cell.length_b   1.000
_cell.length_c   1.000
_cell.angle_alpha   90.00
_cell.angle_beta   90.00
_cell.angle_gamma   90.00
#
_symmetry.space_group_name_H-M   'P 1'
#
loop_
_entity.id
_entity.type
_entity.pdbx_description
1 polymer ?
#
loop_
_entity_poly.entity_id
_entity_poly.type
_entity_poly.pdbx_seq_one_letter_code
_entity_poly.pdbx_strand_id
1 'polypeptide(L)'
;MIRVVFFSLLLIYSCQIFESTEINEISDAQFIEIQDSDYILVDVRTIEEYESGHIQDAVNFDFYSESFQNDILSLDKSSSIILYCRTQNRSTKTANYLKENGYKEITVLEGGITSWVKNGNDLVYTFTEDINSTEE
;
A
#
# COMPACT_ATOMS: atom_id res chain seq x y z
N MET A 1 -9.06 54.07 -44.60
CA MET A 1 -9.89 52.99 -44.01
C MET A 1 -8.90 51.95 -43.38
N ILE A 2 -8.69 52.08 -42.09
CA ILE A 2 -7.74 51.21 -41.35
C ILE A 2 -8.56 50.07 -40.78
N ARG A 3 -8.31 48.86 -41.27
CA ARG A 3 -8.88 47.63 -40.69
C ARG A 3 -8.05 47.21 -39.49
N VAL A 4 -8.59 47.42 -38.30
CA VAL A 4 -8.03 46.94 -37.05
C VAL A 4 -8.39 45.45 -36.95
N VAL A 5 -7.41 44.57 -37.12
CA VAL A 5 -7.55 43.13 -36.87
C VAL A 5 -7.32 42.92 -35.37
N PHE A 6 -8.40 42.66 -34.62
CA PHE A 6 -8.30 42.19 -33.24
C PHE A 6 -7.83 40.76 -33.23
N PHE A 7 -6.54 40.57 -32.93
CA PHE A 7 -6.01 39.23 -32.60
C PHE A 7 -6.43 38.90 -31.18
N SER A 8 -7.52 38.14 -31.07
CA SER A 8 -7.99 37.60 -29.79
C SER A 8 -7.02 36.50 -29.36
N LEU A 9 -6.13 36.85 -28.42
CA LEU A 9 -5.23 35.93 -27.78
C LEU A 9 -6.03 35.09 -26.77
N LEU A 10 -6.49 33.90 -27.20
CA LEU A 10 -7.06 32.90 -26.33
C LEU A 10 -5.94 32.32 -25.46
N LEU A 11 -5.77 32.86 -24.26
CA LEU A 11 -4.98 32.25 -23.20
C LEU A 11 -5.70 30.99 -22.72
N ILE A 12 -5.32 29.87 -23.30
CA ILE A 12 -5.66 28.55 -22.77
C ILE A 12 -4.90 28.41 -21.43
N TYR A 13 -5.61 28.72 -20.35
CA TYR A 13 -5.15 28.41 -19.00
C TYR A 13 -5.20 26.90 -18.88
N SER A 14 -4.09 26.24 -19.23
CA SER A 14 -3.87 24.83 -18.92
C SER A 14 -3.74 24.74 -17.40
N CYS A 15 -4.83 24.45 -16.73
CA CYS A 15 -4.80 24.04 -15.32
C CYS A 15 -4.09 22.69 -15.27
N GLN A 16 -2.77 22.73 -15.12
CA GLN A 16 -2.03 21.54 -14.72
C GLN A 16 -2.45 21.25 -13.29
N ILE A 17 -3.34 20.29 -13.14
CA ILE A 17 -3.60 19.66 -11.85
C ILE A 17 -2.28 19.01 -11.45
N PHE A 18 -1.56 19.66 -10.55
CA PHE A 18 -0.41 19.09 -9.89
C PHE A 18 -0.95 17.99 -8.95
N GLU A 19 -1.02 16.78 -9.48
CA GLU A 19 -1.31 15.61 -8.67
C GLU A 19 -0.18 15.50 -7.64
N SER A 20 -0.49 15.63 -6.36
CA SER A 20 0.50 15.54 -5.30
C SER A 20 1.20 14.19 -5.38
N THR A 21 2.51 14.21 -5.45
CA THR A 21 3.34 12.99 -5.48
C THR A 21 3.47 12.34 -4.10
N GLU A 22 2.86 12.95 -3.09
CA GLU A 22 2.91 12.45 -1.72
C GLU A 22 2.09 11.15 -1.59
N ILE A 23 2.66 10.20 -0.86
CA ILE A 23 1.99 8.96 -0.48
C ILE A 23 1.15 9.24 0.76
N ASN A 24 -0.09 8.81 0.77
CA ASN A 24 -0.94 8.88 1.95
C ASN A 24 -0.37 7.99 3.05
N GLU A 25 -0.40 8.49 4.28
CA GLU A 25 0.02 7.76 5.46
C GLU A 25 -1.12 7.70 6.47
N ILE A 26 -1.18 6.61 7.23
CA ILE A 26 -2.19 6.39 8.26
C ILE A 26 -1.52 5.83 9.51
N SER A 27 -1.87 6.37 10.67
CA SER A 27 -1.41 5.84 11.95
C SER A 27 -2.17 4.57 12.35
N ASP A 28 -1.61 3.79 13.29
CA ASP A 28 -2.27 2.59 13.83
C ASP A 28 -3.67 2.88 14.35
N ALA A 29 -3.85 4.00 15.09
CA ALA A 29 -5.15 4.38 15.65
C ALA A 29 -6.19 4.66 14.56
N GLN A 30 -5.80 5.40 13.51
CA GLN A 30 -6.67 5.67 12.37
C GLN A 30 -6.96 4.40 11.56
N PHE A 31 -5.98 3.50 11.43
CA PHE A 31 -6.17 2.22 10.77
C PHE A 31 -7.20 1.34 11.49
N ILE A 32 -7.13 1.29 12.83
CA ILE A 32 -8.12 0.55 13.66
C ILE A 32 -9.55 1.08 13.45
N GLU A 33 -9.72 2.39 13.28
CA GLU A 33 -11.03 3.00 13.05
C GLU A 33 -11.67 2.61 11.71
N ILE A 34 -10.86 2.23 10.71
CA ILE A 34 -11.34 1.89 9.36
C ILE A 34 -11.32 0.38 9.06
N GLN A 35 -11.06 -0.49 10.03
CA GLN A 35 -10.98 -1.95 9.80
C GLN A 35 -12.24 -2.56 9.19
N ASP A 36 -13.40 -1.94 9.39
CA ASP A 36 -14.68 -2.37 8.79
C ASP A 36 -14.90 -1.85 7.36
N SER A 37 -13.92 -1.12 6.80
CA SER A 37 -14.00 -0.57 5.44
C SER A 37 -13.50 -1.59 4.40
N ASP A 38 -13.82 -1.34 3.14
CA ASP A 38 -13.40 -2.18 2.02
C ASP A 38 -12.00 -1.75 1.55
N TYR A 39 -10.99 -2.53 1.90
CA TYR A 39 -9.59 -2.34 1.47
C TYR A 39 -8.85 -3.68 1.41
N ILE A 40 -7.70 -3.69 0.74
CA ILE A 40 -6.75 -4.80 0.75
C ILE A 40 -5.56 -4.40 1.63
N LEU A 41 -5.35 -5.13 2.74
CA LEU A 41 -4.17 -4.95 3.58
C LEU A 41 -3.03 -5.81 3.05
N VAL A 42 -1.90 -5.19 2.77
CA VAL A 42 -0.76 -5.84 2.12
C VAL A 42 0.50 -5.74 2.99
N ASP A 43 1.03 -6.89 3.36
CA ASP A 43 2.33 -7.04 4.01
C ASP A 43 3.41 -7.27 2.94
N VAL A 44 4.35 -6.34 2.79
CA VAL A 44 5.46 -6.48 1.84
C VAL A 44 6.77 -6.92 2.51
N ARG A 45 6.68 -7.60 3.65
CA ARG A 45 7.82 -8.26 4.29
C ARG A 45 8.14 -9.58 3.62
N THR A 46 9.26 -10.21 3.99
CA THR A 46 9.56 -11.57 3.53
C THR A 46 8.53 -12.57 4.08
N ILE A 47 8.45 -13.74 3.45
CA ILE A 47 7.50 -14.76 3.89
C ILE A 47 7.79 -15.21 5.33
N GLU A 48 9.07 -15.31 5.73
CA GLU A 48 9.47 -15.70 7.08
C GLU A 48 9.07 -14.61 8.11
N GLU A 49 9.21 -13.33 7.75
CA GLU A 49 8.74 -12.23 8.60
C GLU A 49 7.21 -12.28 8.76
N TYR A 50 6.47 -12.55 7.70
CA TYR A 50 5.01 -12.66 7.71
C TYR A 50 4.54 -13.83 8.56
N GLU A 51 5.11 -15.01 8.39
CA GLU A 51 4.77 -16.22 9.14
C GLU A 51 5.09 -16.09 10.63
N SER A 52 6.12 -15.33 10.98
CA SER A 52 6.48 -15.03 12.38
C SER A 52 5.50 -14.10 13.11
N GLY A 53 4.47 -13.64 12.44
CA GLY A 53 3.39 -12.80 12.94
C GLY A 53 3.10 -11.63 12.02
N HIS A 54 1.81 -11.43 11.70
CA HIS A 54 1.33 -10.37 10.80
C HIS A 54 0.02 -9.75 11.31
N ILE A 55 -0.37 -8.62 10.74
CA ILE A 55 -1.66 -7.98 11.04
C ILE A 55 -2.77 -8.83 10.42
N GLN A 56 -3.85 -9.03 11.17
CA GLN A 56 -4.98 -9.86 10.72
C GLN A 56 -5.46 -9.45 9.32
N ASP A 57 -5.85 -10.43 8.52
CA ASP A 57 -6.36 -10.29 7.15
C ASP A 57 -5.36 -9.72 6.13
N ALA A 58 -4.10 -9.52 6.50
CA ALA A 58 -3.07 -9.11 5.57
C ALA A 58 -2.72 -10.21 4.56
N VAL A 59 -2.57 -9.84 3.30
CA VAL A 59 -1.99 -10.70 2.26
C VAL A 59 -0.51 -10.38 2.10
N ASN A 60 0.34 -11.39 1.90
CA ASN A 60 1.78 -11.19 1.78
C ASN A 60 2.25 -11.19 0.32
N PHE A 61 3.08 -10.20 0.00
CA PHE A 61 3.88 -10.15 -1.23
C PHE A 61 5.33 -9.87 -0.83
N ASP A 62 6.20 -10.88 -0.90
CA ASP A 62 7.60 -10.73 -0.52
C ASP A 62 8.33 -9.73 -1.43
N PHE A 63 8.69 -8.58 -0.86
CA PHE A 63 9.36 -7.48 -1.56
C PHE A 63 10.66 -7.89 -2.26
N TYR A 64 11.34 -8.93 -1.79
CA TYR A 64 12.60 -9.42 -2.34
C TYR A 64 12.43 -10.61 -3.30
N SER A 65 11.20 -11.09 -3.51
CA SER A 65 10.91 -12.12 -4.50
C SER A 65 11.20 -11.61 -5.92
N GLU A 66 11.73 -12.47 -6.77
CA GLU A 66 11.94 -12.17 -8.21
C GLU A 66 10.61 -11.87 -8.92
N SER A 67 9.51 -12.45 -8.47
CA SER A 67 8.18 -12.24 -9.04
C SER A 67 7.44 -11.05 -8.45
N PHE A 68 7.98 -10.39 -7.41
CA PHE A 68 7.29 -9.33 -6.64
C PHE A 68 6.58 -8.29 -7.50
N GLN A 69 7.27 -7.76 -8.52
CA GLN A 69 6.69 -6.72 -9.37
C GLN A 69 5.46 -7.19 -10.15
N ASN A 70 5.49 -8.43 -10.63
CA ASN A 70 4.34 -9.01 -11.34
C ASN A 70 3.21 -9.32 -10.36
N ASP A 71 3.55 -9.89 -9.20
CA ASP A 71 2.58 -10.31 -8.20
C ASP A 71 1.83 -9.12 -7.61
N ILE A 72 2.53 -8.07 -7.22
CA ILE A 72 1.90 -6.86 -6.64
C ILE A 72 1.02 -6.12 -7.66
N LEU A 73 1.36 -6.16 -8.96
CA LEU A 73 0.54 -5.58 -10.03
C LEU A 73 -0.68 -6.43 -10.40
N SER A 74 -0.85 -7.62 -9.83
CA SER A 74 -2.06 -8.42 -9.99
C SER A 74 -3.24 -7.92 -9.16
N LEU A 75 -3.00 -7.03 -8.20
CA LEU A 75 -4.05 -6.39 -7.42
C LEU A 75 -4.97 -5.55 -8.31
N ASP A 76 -6.25 -5.46 -7.95
CA ASP A 76 -7.18 -4.60 -8.67
C ASP A 76 -6.83 -3.11 -8.45
N LYS A 77 -6.64 -2.38 -9.54
CA LYS A 77 -6.29 -0.96 -9.52
C LYS A 77 -7.39 -0.05 -8.96
N SER A 78 -8.61 -0.54 -8.89
CA SER A 78 -9.75 0.18 -8.32
C SER A 78 -9.88 -0.01 -6.81
N SER A 79 -9.15 -0.95 -6.23
CA SER A 79 -9.19 -1.23 -4.79
C SER A 79 -8.42 -0.19 -4.00
N SER A 80 -8.91 0.09 -2.79
CA SER A 80 -8.14 0.77 -1.75
C SER A 80 -7.08 -0.19 -1.20
N ILE A 81 -5.82 0.21 -1.20
CA ILE A 81 -4.70 -0.63 -0.76
C ILE A 81 -4.00 0.03 0.42
N ILE A 82 -3.86 -0.71 1.50
CA ILE A 82 -3.06 -0.30 2.66
C ILE A 82 -1.84 -1.19 2.73
N LEU A 83 -0.66 -0.57 2.71
CA LEU A 83 0.63 -1.25 2.69
C LEU A 83 1.35 -1.11 4.01
N TYR A 84 1.95 -2.18 4.49
CA TYR A 84 2.92 -2.10 5.57
C TYR A 84 4.13 -3.01 5.33
N CYS A 85 5.21 -2.71 6.02
CA CYS A 85 6.36 -3.59 6.13
C CYS A 85 6.87 -3.58 7.58
N ARG A 86 8.18 -3.81 7.79
CA ARG A 86 8.74 -3.80 9.14
C ARG A 86 8.69 -2.41 9.78
N THR A 87 9.14 -1.38 9.07
CA THR A 87 9.23 0.00 9.57
C THR A 87 8.49 1.02 8.70
N GLN A 88 8.66 1.03 7.42
CA GLN A 88 7.95 1.84 6.41
C GLN A 88 8.69 1.86 5.06
N ASN A 89 9.99 1.60 5.03
CA ASN A 89 10.81 1.79 3.84
C ASN A 89 10.34 0.97 2.62
N ARG A 90 10.11 -0.34 2.79
CA ARG A 90 9.64 -1.23 1.71
C ARG A 90 8.23 -0.87 1.26
N SER A 91 7.32 -0.58 2.19
CA SER A 91 5.94 -0.20 1.88
C SER A 91 5.84 1.13 1.15
N THR A 92 6.65 2.13 1.51
CA THR A 92 6.70 3.40 0.76
C THR A 92 7.24 3.20 -0.66
N LYS A 93 8.28 2.37 -0.85
CA LYS A 93 8.77 2.03 -2.19
C LYS A 93 7.72 1.32 -3.03
N THR A 94 6.99 0.38 -2.43
CA THR A 94 5.88 -0.33 -3.09
C THR A 94 4.75 0.63 -3.46
N ALA A 95 4.39 1.54 -2.56
CA ALA A 95 3.36 2.55 -2.80
C ALA A 95 3.70 3.44 -4.00
N ASN A 96 4.95 3.91 -4.10
CA ASN A 96 5.41 4.69 -5.25
C ASN A 96 5.34 3.86 -6.54
N TYR A 97 5.80 2.61 -6.50
CA TYR A 97 5.74 1.71 -7.65
C TYR A 97 4.31 1.46 -8.14
N LEU A 98 3.38 1.21 -7.22
CA LEU A 98 1.96 1.06 -7.56
C LEU A 98 1.38 2.34 -8.16
N LYS A 99 1.68 3.50 -7.57
CA LYS A 99 1.24 4.80 -8.07
C LYS A 99 1.71 5.06 -9.50
N GLU A 100 2.99 4.78 -9.81
CA GLU A 100 3.56 4.87 -11.14
C GLU A 100 2.87 3.92 -12.15
N ASN A 101 2.28 2.82 -11.67
CA ASN A 101 1.52 1.85 -12.48
C ASN A 101 0.00 2.10 -12.49
N GLY A 102 -0.47 3.27 -12.02
CA GLY A 102 -1.83 3.74 -12.19
C GLY A 102 -2.81 3.34 -11.08
N TYR A 103 -2.31 2.85 -9.94
CA TYR A 103 -3.11 2.68 -8.73
C TYR A 103 -3.34 4.04 -8.07
N LYS A 104 -4.54 4.31 -7.57
CA LYS A 104 -4.92 5.65 -7.07
C LYS A 104 -5.10 5.70 -5.56
N GLU A 105 -5.71 4.68 -4.98
CA GLU A 105 -6.06 4.60 -3.57
C GLU A 105 -5.02 3.79 -2.80
N ILE A 106 -3.88 4.42 -2.49
CA ILE A 106 -2.75 3.77 -1.82
C ILE A 106 -2.43 4.52 -0.54
N THR A 107 -2.33 3.79 0.55
CA THR A 107 -1.98 4.32 1.87
C THR A 107 -0.90 3.44 2.50
N VAL A 108 0.00 4.04 3.26
CA VAL A 108 1.06 3.34 4.00
C VAL A 108 0.81 3.45 5.49
N LEU A 109 0.92 2.33 6.21
CA LEU A 109 0.84 2.30 7.67
C LEU A 109 2.14 2.85 8.26
N GLU A 110 2.03 3.95 9.01
CA GLU A 110 3.15 4.64 9.64
C GLU A 110 3.92 3.73 10.61
N GLY A 111 5.24 3.70 10.48
CA GLY A 111 6.11 2.88 11.32
C GLY A 111 5.97 1.38 11.14
N GLY A 112 5.07 0.91 10.29
CA GLY A 112 4.83 -0.47 9.95
C GLY A 112 4.50 -1.36 11.15
N ILE A 113 4.79 -2.68 11.04
CA ILE A 113 4.48 -3.64 12.10
C ILE A 113 5.24 -3.36 13.41
N THR A 114 6.38 -2.67 13.33
CA THR A 114 7.14 -2.28 14.53
C THR A 114 6.36 -1.29 15.39
N SER A 115 5.72 -0.29 14.77
CA SER A 115 4.83 0.65 15.48
C SER A 115 3.59 -0.07 16.00
N TRP A 116 2.97 -0.90 15.17
CA TRP A 116 1.79 -1.70 15.52
C TRP A 116 1.98 -2.48 16.81
N VAL A 117 3.04 -3.27 16.91
CA VAL A 117 3.38 -4.07 18.10
C VAL A 117 3.73 -3.19 19.29
N LYS A 118 4.52 -2.13 19.07
CA LYS A 118 4.92 -1.19 20.13
C LYS A 118 3.71 -0.53 20.79
N ASN A 119 2.66 -0.27 20.04
CA ASN A 119 1.41 0.33 20.52
C ASN A 119 0.45 -0.69 21.13
N GLY A 120 0.87 -1.97 21.29
CA GLY A 120 0.14 -3.01 22.00
C GLY A 120 -0.93 -3.70 21.16
N ASN A 121 -0.87 -3.57 19.84
CA ASN A 121 -1.80 -4.23 18.93
C ASN A 121 -1.39 -5.69 18.67
N ASP A 122 -2.39 -6.55 18.47
CA ASP A 122 -2.19 -7.99 18.33
C ASP A 122 -1.69 -8.37 16.91
N LEU A 123 -1.02 -9.51 16.86
CA LEU A 123 -0.63 -10.20 15.62
C LEU A 123 -1.32 -11.55 15.53
N VAL A 124 -1.57 -11.99 14.31
CA VAL A 124 -1.93 -13.38 14.00
C VAL A 124 -0.71 -14.11 13.45
N TYR A 125 -0.71 -15.42 13.63
CA TYR A 125 0.40 -16.29 13.24
C TYR A 125 -0.12 -17.35 12.29
N THR A 126 0.64 -17.66 11.25
CA THR A 126 0.35 -18.82 10.41
C THR A 126 0.90 -20.05 11.11
N PHE A 127 0.06 -20.79 11.83
CA PHE A 127 0.45 -22.09 12.35
C PHE A 127 0.49 -23.07 11.19
N THR A 128 1.67 -23.53 10.79
CA THR A 128 1.77 -24.83 10.13
C THR A 128 1.53 -25.87 11.22
N GLU A 129 0.35 -26.49 11.23
CA GLU A 129 0.17 -27.73 11.98
C GLU A 129 1.13 -28.75 11.37
N ASP A 130 2.24 -28.98 12.02
CA ASP A 130 3.04 -30.16 11.76
C ASP A 130 2.16 -31.37 12.13
N ILE A 131 1.50 -31.91 11.10
CA ILE A 131 0.81 -33.19 11.21
C ILE A 131 1.90 -34.27 11.34
N ASN A 132 2.47 -34.36 12.49
CA ASN A 132 3.30 -35.47 12.85
C ASN A 132 2.77 -36.14 14.13
N SER A 133 1.51 -36.58 14.10
CA SER A 133 1.03 -37.61 14.98
C SER A 133 1.46 -38.96 14.40
N THR A 134 2.66 -39.37 14.75
CA THR A 134 3.10 -40.73 14.61
C THR A 134 2.15 -41.61 15.38
N GLU A 135 1.43 -42.46 14.68
CA GLU A 135 0.71 -43.58 15.25
C GLU A 135 1.74 -44.57 15.80
N GLU A 136 1.58 -44.96 17.06
CA GLU A 136 1.98 -46.26 17.57
C GLU A 136 0.76 -47.14 17.77
#